data_dd4e7d6a6b802e36f66f553525c4ab88
#
_entry.id   dd4e7d6a6b802e36f66f553525c4ab88
#
_cell.length_a   1.000
_cell.length_b   1.000
_cell.length_c   1.000
_cell.angle_alpha   90.00
_cell.angle_beta   90.00
_cell.angle_gamma   90.00
#
_symmetry.space_group_name_H-M   'P 1'
#
loop_
_entity.id
_entity.type
_entity.pdbx_description
1 polymer ?
#
loop_
_entity_poly.entity_id
_entity_poly.type
_entity_poly.pdbx_seq_one_letter_code
_entity_poly.pdbx_strand_id
1 'polypeptide(L)'
;MAPTPAQNDAGLKRGLVLKYRSWVLFSAVLLASSALGADNSQSSSSSGRKVYEWVDAQGITQYGDRIPPEYASREHRVISGRGIELEHTEAQKTPEQLAEEEQKRIDAARRADRDHNLLNTYVSVQEIERLRDQRLALVIDQIKVTGQFLDILNGQMSKLRLSSARFRPYSTDPNAPPMSDQVAEDLVRVGSDIHTQEENLREKRSEQAIMSKQFESDIARFKELKGIH
;
A
#
# COMPACT_ATOMS: atom_id res chain seq x y z
N MET A 1 0.99 -22.53 53.13
CA MET A 1 1.53 -21.21 53.57
C MET A 1 1.80 -20.42 52.32
N ALA A 2 0.85 -19.60 51.93
CA ALA A 2 1.00 -18.60 50.86
C ALA A 2 1.45 -17.28 51.49
N PRO A 3 2.07 -16.38 50.74
CA PRO A 3 1.57 -15.02 50.81
C PRO A 3 1.22 -14.44 49.43
N THR A 4 0.14 -13.73 49.47
CA THR A 4 -0.62 -12.94 48.55
C THR A 4 0.09 -11.62 48.17
N PRO A 5 -0.43 -10.87 47.21
CA PRO A 5 0.30 -9.97 46.30
C PRO A 5 0.37 -8.53 46.82
N ALA A 6 1.27 -7.78 46.27
CA ALA A 6 1.30 -6.34 46.39
C ALA A 6 0.73 -5.68 45.12
N GLN A 7 -0.41 -5.04 45.30
CA GLN A 7 -1.00 -4.00 44.47
C GLN A 7 -0.08 -2.78 44.44
N ASN A 8 0.19 -2.22 43.29
CA ASN A 8 0.63 -0.84 43.15
C ASN A 8 -0.16 -0.16 42.06
N ASP A 9 -1.14 0.60 42.52
CA ASP A 9 -1.74 1.75 41.86
C ASP A 9 -0.70 2.86 41.69
N ALA A 10 -0.63 3.44 40.52
CA ALA A 10 -0.29 4.85 40.24
C ALA A 10 -0.13 4.98 38.73
N GLY A 11 -0.76 5.85 38.01
CA GLY A 11 -1.30 7.13 38.26
C GLY A 11 -1.69 7.69 36.90
N LEU A 12 -2.92 8.06 36.87
CA LEU A 12 -3.57 8.82 35.78
C LEU A 12 -2.83 10.16 35.58
N LYS A 13 -2.25 10.40 34.42
CA LYS A 13 -1.89 11.76 33.99
C LYS A 13 -2.71 12.17 32.77
N ARG A 14 -3.78 12.90 33.06
CA ARG A 14 -4.57 13.69 32.14
C ARG A 14 -3.68 14.73 31.47
N GLY A 15 -3.47 14.61 30.18
CA GLY A 15 -2.86 15.64 29.35
C GLY A 15 -3.82 16.79 29.12
N LEU A 16 -3.44 17.95 29.56
CA LEU A 16 -4.10 19.24 29.52
C LEU A 16 -4.19 19.76 28.09
N VAL A 17 -5.38 19.88 27.56
CA VAL A 17 -5.65 20.55 26.28
C VAL A 17 -5.69 22.06 26.54
N LEU A 18 -4.66 22.77 26.14
CA LEU A 18 -4.56 24.23 26.25
C LEU A 18 -5.38 24.88 25.11
N LYS A 19 -6.57 25.34 25.42
CA LYS A 19 -7.36 26.21 24.55
C LYS A 19 -6.83 27.64 24.65
N TYR A 20 -6.17 28.12 23.62
CA TYR A 20 -5.92 29.57 23.48
C TYR A 20 -7.19 30.26 23.00
N ARG A 21 -7.90 30.93 23.95
CA ARG A 21 -8.90 31.95 23.64
C ARG A 21 -8.18 33.29 23.61
N SER A 22 -7.95 33.78 22.39
CA SER A 22 -7.50 35.17 22.20
C SER A 22 -8.66 36.11 22.31
N TRP A 23 -8.63 36.92 23.32
CA TRP A 23 -9.61 37.96 23.61
C TRP A 23 -9.09 39.26 22.98
N VAL A 24 -9.72 39.74 21.91
CA VAL A 24 -9.48 41.08 21.37
C VAL A 24 -10.59 41.98 21.81
N LEU A 25 -10.23 42.91 22.67
CA LEU A 25 -11.07 44.01 23.11
C LEU A 25 -11.19 45.05 21.99
N PHE A 26 -12.39 45.26 21.51
CA PHE A 26 -12.74 46.35 20.61
C PHE A 26 -13.09 47.59 21.43
N SER A 27 -12.22 48.61 21.36
CA SER A 27 -12.51 49.96 21.87
C SER A 27 -13.33 50.71 20.85
N ALA A 28 -14.54 51.09 21.27
CA ALA A 28 -15.39 52.00 20.52
C ALA A 28 -14.89 53.45 20.67
N VAL A 29 -14.68 54.10 19.54
CA VAL A 29 -14.55 55.56 19.49
C VAL A 29 -15.65 56.08 18.58
N LEU A 30 -16.54 56.80 19.22
CA LEU A 30 -17.66 57.54 18.63
C LEU A 30 -17.14 58.95 18.29
N LEU A 31 -17.20 59.36 17.04
CA LEU A 31 -17.16 60.77 16.66
C LEU A 31 -18.14 61.01 15.48
N ALA A 32 -19.16 61.73 15.83
CA ALA A 32 -20.09 62.32 14.84
C ALA A 32 -19.45 63.54 14.18
N SER A 33 -19.68 63.72 12.89
CA SER A 33 -19.82 65.05 12.28
C SER A 33 -20.24 64.98 10.81
N SER A 34 -21.45 65.46 10.56
CA SER A 34 -21.82 66.46 9.58
C SER A 34 -21.83 66.12 8.09
N ALA A 35 -23.08 66.16 7.64
CA ALA A 35 -23.62 66.35 6.32
C ALA A 35 -22.86 67.33 5.39
N LEU A 36 -22.92 67.02 4.13
CA LEU A 36 -23.32 67.82 2.93
C LEU A 36 -22.57 67.31 1.71
N GLY A 37 -23.31 67.02 0.67
CA GLY A 37 -22.72 66.77 -0.64
C GLY A 37 -23.47 65.65 -1.40
N ALA A 38 -24.65 65.94 -1.88
CA ALA A 38 -25.29 65.18 -2.92
C ALA A 38 -24.45 65.31 -4.17
N ASP A 39 -23.75 64.28 -4.55
CA ASP A 39 -23.34 64.09 -5.94
C ASP A 39 -23.80 62.71 -6.34
N ASN A 40 -24.97 62.70 -6.97
CA ASN A 40 -25.58 61.57 -7.59
C ASN A 40 -24.88 61.23 -8.91
N SER A 41 -23.60 60.89 -8.82
CA SER A 41 -22.93 60.19 -9.89
C SER A 41 -23.41 58.79 -9.93
N GLN A 42 -24.55 58.57 -10.59
CA GLN A 42 -24.88 57.27 -11.16
C GLN A 42 -23.75 56.87 -12.10
N SER A 43 -22.70 56.33 -11.54
CA SER A 43 -21.83 55.44 -12.28
C SER A 43 -22.70 54.26 -12.70
N SER A 44 -23.28 54.37 -13.88
CA SER A 44 -23.77 53.24 -14.63
C SER A 44 -22.56 52.32 -14.82
N SER A 45 -22.31 51.46 -13.81
CA SER A 45 -21.54 50.28 -14.03
C SER A 45 -22.25 49.51 -15.13
N SER A 46 -21.78 49.68 -16.38
CA SER A 46 -22.05 48.78 -17.47
C SER A 46 -21.48 47.42 -17.02
N SER A 47 -22.23 46.73 -16.14
CA SER A 47 -21.95 45.33 -15.86
C SER A 47 -22.15 44.64 -17.22
N GLY A 48 -21.04 44.44 -17.92
CA GLY A 48 -21.04 43.83 -19.21
C GLY A 48 -21.90 42.57 -19.13
N ARG A 49 -22.91 42.50 -19.99
CA ARG A 49 -23.81 41.36 -20.03
C ARG A 49 -22.97 40.09 -20.04
N LYS A 50 -23.10 39.27 -19.01
CA LYS A 50 -22.46 37.97 -18.93
C LYS A 50 -23.31 37.00 -19.71
N VAL A 51 -22.66 36.21 -20.55
CA VAL A 51 -23.30 35.13 -21.31
C VAL A 51 -22.60 33.83 -20.90
N TYR A 52 -23.38 32.84 -20.54
CA TYR A 52 -22.88 31.52 -20.24
C TYR A 52 -22.87 30.70 -21.53
N GLU A 53 -21.78 29.99 -21.74
CA GLU A 53 -21.59 29.02 -22.82
C GLU A 53 -21.42 27.63 -22.19
N TRP A 54 -22.23 26.67 -22.64
CA TRP A 54 -22.15 25.26 -22.21
C TRP A 54 -22.46 24.34 -23.37
N VAL A 55 -22.10 23.05 -23.22
CA VAL A 55 -22.41 22.01 -24.20
C VAL A 55 -23.59 21.16 -23.70
N ASP A 56 -24.63 21.01 -24.53
CA ASP A 56 -25.80 20.19 -24.20
C ASP A 56 -25.53 18.68 -24.30
N ALA A 57 -26.57 17.86 -24.07
CA ALA A 57 -26.45 16.39 -24.12
C ALA A 57 -26.19 15.86 -25.56
N GLN A 58 -26.45 16.66 -26.57
CA GLN A 58 -26.25 16.34 -27.98
C GLN A 58 -24.89 16.79 -28.51
N GLY A 59 -24.07 17.42 -27.63
CA GLY A 59 -22.77 17.96 -28.01
C GLY A 59 -22.83 19.32 -28.71
N ILE A 60 -23.98 20.04 -28.63
CA ILE A 60 -24.18 21.34 -29.25
C ILE A 60 -23.85 22.43 -28.23
N THR A 61 -23.06 23.43 -28.64
CA THR A 61 -22.76 24.58 -27.79
C THR A 61 -24.00 25.49 -27.69
N GLN A 62 -24.43 25.78 -26.47
CA GLN A 62 -25.55 26.64 -26.12
C GLN A 62 -25.04 27.90 -25.44
N TYR A 63 -25.81 29.00 -25.62
CA TYR A 63 -25.50 30.30 -25.00
C TYR A 63 -26.76 30.80 -24.28
N GLY A 64 -26.59 31.38 -23.09
CA GLY A 64 -27.71 31.93 -22.33
C GLY A 64 -27.30 32.79 -21.16
N ASP A 65 -28.29 33.44 -20.56
CA ASP A 65 -28.08 34.28 -19.36
C ASP A 65 -27.95 33.43 -18.08
N ARG A 66 -28.31 32.14 -18.14
CA ARG A 66 -28.20 31.16 -17.04
C ARG A 66 -27.94 29.78 -17.63
N ILE A 67 -27.18 28.97 -16.89
CA ILE A 67 -26.99 27.56 -17.19
C ILE A 67 -28.16 26.79 -16.58
N PRO A 68 -28.84 25.90 -17.34
CA PRO A 68 -29.84 24.99 -16.77
C PRO A 68 -29.20 24.09 -15.67
N PRO A 69 -29.92 23.75 -14.58
CA PRO A 69 -29.38 22.98 -13.46
C PRO A 69 -28.76 21.65 -13.88
N GLU A 70 -29.27 21.02 -14.94
CA GLU A 70 -28.78 19.77 -15.50
C GLU A 70 -27.38 19.85 -16.14
N TYR A 71 -26.95 21.07 -16.52
CA TYR A 71 -25.62 21.32 -17.11
C TYR A 71 -24.70 22.08 -16.18
N ALA A 72 -25.15 22.49 -14.97
CA ALA A 72 -24.34 23.26 -14.02
C ALA A 72 -23.08 22.54 -13.54
N SER A 73 -23.10 21.20 -13.55
CA SER A 73 -21.96 20.36 -13.18
C SER A 73 -21.02 20.06 -14.34
N ARG A 74 -21.38 20.44 -15.58
CA ARG A 74 -20.55 20.25 -16.76
C ARG A 74 -19.63 21.44 -16.97
N GLU A 75 -18.65 21.26 -17.85
CA GLU A 75 -17.79 22.35 -18.31
C GLU A 75 -18.63 23.47 -18.90
N HIS A 76 -18.36 24.70 -18.46
CA HIS A 76 -18.99 25.90 -18.99
C HIS A 76 -18.08 27.12 -18.88
N ARG A 77 -18.35 28.12 -19.70
CA ARG A 77 -17.59 29.37 -19.73
C ARG A 77 -18.53 30.56 -19.53
N VAL A 78 -18.00 31.58 -18.93
CA VAL A 78 -18.64 32.90 -18.82
C VAL A 78 -17.93 33.85 -19.78
N ILE A 79 -18.64 34.34 -20.75
CA ILE A 79 -18.13 35.29 -21.74
C ILE A 79 -18.78 36.67 -21.54
N SER A 80 -18.01 37.71 -21.78
CA SER A 80 -18.56 39.06 -21.81
C SER A 80 -19.40 39.29 -23.09
N GLY A 81 -20.26 40.29 -23.07
CA GLY A 81 -21.01 40.70 -24.27
C GLY A 81 -20.13 41.10 -25.46
N ARG A 82 -18.80 41.15 -25.29
CA ARG A 82 -17.80 41.41 -26.34
C ARG A 82 -17.11 40.14 -26.81
N GLY A 83 -17.52 38.95 -26.30
CA GLY A 83 -16.92 37.67 -26.67
C GLY A 83 -15.60 37.34 -25.93
N ILE A 84 -15.25 38.08 -24.88
CA ILE A 84 -14.04 37.82 -24.08
C ILE A 84 -14.43 36.82 -22.96
N GLU A 85 -13.69 35.74 -22.84
CA GLU A 85 -13.81 34.77 -21.74
C GLU A 85 -13.44 35.45 -20.41
N LEU A 86 -14.38 35.43 -19.48
CA LEU A 86 -14.24 36.00 -18.13
C LEU A 86 -13.93 34.93 -17.10
N GLU A 87 -14.49 33.73 -17.28
CA GLU A 87 -14.38 32.64 -16.34
C GLU A 87 -14.57 31.32 -17.10
N HIS A 88 -13.78 30.32 -16.72
CA HIS A 88 -13.89 28.96 -17.20
C HIS A 88 -14.07 28.04 -16.00
N THR A 89 -15.14 27.26 -16.01
CA THR A 89 -15.42 26.26 -14.99
C THR A 89 -15.30 24.88 -15.61
N GLU A 90 -14.37 24.09 -15.14
CA GLU A 90 -14.22 22.70 -15.57
C GLU A 90 -15.40 21.84 -15.10
N ALA A 91 -15.68 20.77 -15.84
CA ALA A 91 -16.68 19.79 -15.41
C ALA A 91 -16.35 19.21 -14.04
N GLN A 92 -17.36 19.04 -13.21
CA GLN A 92 -17.19 18.31 -11.96
C GLN A 92 -16.74 16.88 -12.25
N LYS A 93 -15.68 16.46 -11.59
CA LYS A 93 -15.17 15.09 -11.72
C LYS A 93 -16.21 14.09 -11.24
N THR A 94 -16.35 13.00 -11.98
CA THR A 94 -17.21 11.90 -11.53
C THR A 94 -16.65 11.23 -10.29
N PRO A 95 -17.48 10.52 -9.51
CA PRO A 95 -17.00 9.74 -8.36
C PRO A 95 -15.89 8.77 -8.73
N GLU A 96 -15.94 8.19 -9.93
CA GLU A 96 -14.91 7.27 -10.43
C GLU A 96 -13.59 7.99 -10.70
N GLN A 97 -13.64 9.18 -11.31
CA GLN A 97 -12.45 10.02 -11.55
C GLN A 97 -11.82 10.48 -10.25
N LEU A 98 -12.63 10.87 -9.26
CA LEU A 98 -12.15 11.23 -7.94
C LEU A 98 -11.49 10.04 -7.22
N ALA A 99 -12.09 8.84 -7.32
CA ALA A 99 -11.51 7.63 -6.76
C ALA A 99 -10.19 7.24 -7.44
N GLU A 100 -10.10 7.39 -8.76
CA GLU A 100 -8.87 7.13 -9.51
C GLU A 100 -7.75 8.11 -9.14
N GLU A 101 -8.07 9.41 -9.04
CA GLU A 101 -7.10 10.42 -8.60
C GLU A 101 -6.61 10.17 -7.17
N GLU A 102 -7.53 9.83 -6.27
CA GLU A 102 -7.17 9.49 -4.90
C GLU A 102 -6.26 8.26 -4.85
N GLN A 103 -6.58 7.22 -5.63
CA GLN A 103 -5.72 6.04 -5.73
C GLN A 103 -4.32 6.40 -6.27
N LYS A 104 -4.25 7.22 -7.33
CA LYS A 104 -2.97 7.71 -7.86
C LYS A 104 -2.18 8.50 -6.81
N ARG A 105 -2.87 9.33 -6.02
CA ARG A 105 -2.25 10.11 -4.92
C ARG A 105 -1.69 9.19 -3.83
N ILE A 106 -2.49 8.19 -3.42
CA ILE A 106 -2.06 7.19 -2.43
C ILE A 106 -0.84 6.42 -2.94
N ASP A 107 -0.87 5.97 -4.19
CA ASP A 107 0.24 5.22 -4.78
C ASP A 107 1.50 6.07 -4.96
N ALA A 108 1.34 7.35 -5.28
CA ALA A 108 2.46 8.29 -5.34
C ALA A 108 3.08 8.53 -3.95
N ALA A 109 2.25 8.73 -2.92
CA ALA A 109 2.70 8.87 -1.54
C ALA A 109 3.45 7.61 -1.06
N ARG A 110 2.89 6.42 -1.30
CA ARG A 110 3.55 5.15 -0.96
C ARG A 110 4.89 4.96 -1.67
N ARG A 111 5.01 5.43 -2.92
CA ARG A 111 6.31 5.40 -3.63
C ARG A 111 7.30 6.35 -2.99
N ALA A 112 6.89 7.57 -2.71
CA ALA A 112 7.74 8.56 -2.06
C ALA A 112 8.22 8.09 -0.68
N ASP A 113 7.35 7.48 0.11
CA ASP A 113 7.71 6.91 1.43
C ASP A 113 8.72 5.77 1.29
N ARG A 114 8.55 4.87 0.32
CA ARG A 114 9.53 3.80 0.06
C ARG A 114 10.87 4.36 -0.36
N ASP A 115 10.89 5.34 -1.26
CA ASP A 115 12.13 6.00 -1.72
C ASP A 115 12.85 6.70 -0.56
N HIS A 116 12.10 7.40 0.27
CA HIS A 116 12.65 8.04 1.47
C HIS A 116 13.24 7.03 2.46
N ASN A 117 12.50 5.94 2.73
CA ASN A 117 12.98 4.87 3.60
C ASN A 117 14.24 4.20 3.04
N LEU A 118 14.29 3.96 1.73
CA LEU A 118 15.45 3.37 1.07
C LEU A 118 16.70 4.25 1.24
N LEU A 119 16.56 5.55 0.99
CA LEU A 119 17.65 6.52 1.13
C LEU A 119 18.10 6.73 2.58
N ASN A 120 17.19 6.59 3.54
CA ASN A 120 17.52 6.71 4.96
C ASN A 120 18.12 5.44 5.55
N THR A 121 17.75 4.29 4.99
CA THR A 121 18.23 2.99 5.49
C THR A 121 19.63 2.68 5.01
N TYR A 122 19.95 3.06 3.78
CA TYR A 122 21.21 2.68 3.13
C TYR A 122 22.04 3.88 2.72
N VAL A 123 23.34 3.80 2.95
CA VAL A 123 24.30 4.85 2.59
C VAL A 123 24.85 4.61 1.17
N SER A 124 24.99 3.34 0.76
CA SER A 124 25.58 2.97 -0.52
C SER A 124 24.99 1.68 -1.11
N VAL A 125 25.20 1.48 -2.42
CA VAL A 125 24.84 0.23 -3.12
C VAL A 125 25.55 -0.96 -2.50
N GLN A 126 26.83 -0.81 -2.16
CA GLN A 126 27.63 -1.88 -1.57
C GLN A 126 27.08 -2.34 -0.21
N GLU A 127 26.44 -1.45 0.52
CA GLU A 127 25.79 -1.82 1.80
C GLU A 127 24.56 -2.69 1.55
N ILE A 128 23.74 -2.34 0.55
CA ILE A 128 22.56 -3.13 0.14
C ILE A 128 23.00 -4.52 -0.34
N GLU A 129 24.03 -4.58 -1.19
CA GLU A 129 24.59 -5.82 -1.71
C GLU A 129 25.12 -6.72 -0.59
N ARG A 130 25.88 -6.16 0.36
CA ARG A 130 26.38 -6.91 1.52
C ARG A 130 25.25 -7.47 2.37
N LEU A 131 24.23 -6.67 2.64
CA LEU A 131 23.07 -7.13 3.41
C LEU A 131 22.30 -8.22 2.66
N ARG A 132 22.10 -8.04 1.34
CA ARG A 132 21.53 -9.07 0.46
C ARG A 132 22.29 -10.39 0.60
N ASP A 133 23.60 -10.35 0.41
CA ASP A 133 24.44 -11.55 0.42
C ASP A 133 24.42 -12.24 1.78
N GLN A 134 24.47 -11.49 2.87
CA GLN A 134 24.33 -12.03 4.22
C GLN A 134 22.97 -12.72 4.44
N ARG A 135 21.86 -12.09 4.02
CA ARG A 135 20.53 -12.66 4.20
C ARG A 135 20.30 -13.86 3.29
N LEU A 136 20.73 -13.78 2.03
CA LEU A 136 20.64 -14.92 1.11
C LEU A 136 21.47 -16.11 1.58
N ALA A 137 22.67 -15.89 2.13
CA ALA A 137 23.51 -16.97 2.67
C ALA A 137 22.75 -17.77 3.75
N LEU A 138 22.04 -17.09 4.67
CA LEU A 138 21.26 -17.78 5.70
C LEU A 138 20.16 -18.68 5.11
N VAL A 139 19.44 -18.20 4.10
CA VAL A 139 18.38 -18.98 3.44
C VAL A 139 19.00 -20.14 2.62
N ILE A 140 20.11 -19.90 1.94
CA ILE A 140 20.86 -20.92 1.19
C ILE A 140 21.34 -22.04 2.12
N ASP A 141 21.87 -21.70 3.29
CA ASP A 141 22.28 -22.68 4.28
C ASP A 141 21.09 -23.51 4.79
N GLN A 142 19.95 -22.89 5.04
CA GLN A 142 18.73 -23.61 5.40
C GLN A 142 18.27 -24.56 4.29
N ILE A 143 18.28 -24.11 3.03
CA ILE A 143 17.97 -24.95 1.86
C ILE A 143 18.91 -26.15 1.81
N LYS A 144 20.20 -25.92 1.99
CA LYS A 144 21.22 -26.99 1.99
C LYS A 144 20.99 -28.01 3.09
N VAL A 145 20.75 -27.56 4.33
CA VAL A 145 20.49 -28.46 5.47
C VAL A 145 19.20 -29.26 5.23
N THR A 146 18.12 -28.62 4.76
CA THR A 146 16.86 -29.32 4.44
C THR A 146 17.07 -30.34 3.32
N GLY A 147 17.86 -30.00 2.30
CA GLY A 147 18.19 -30.91 1.21
C GLY A 147 18.96 -32.15 1.70
N GLN A 148 19.98 -31.97 2.55
CA GLN A 148 20.71 -33.08 3.17
C GLN A 148 19.83 -33.97 4.04
N PHE A 149 18.88 -33.36 4.77
CA PHE A 149 17.92 -34.13 5.55
C PHE A 149 16.96 -34.94 4.68
N LEU A 150 16.50 -34.38 3.56
CA LEU A 150 15.72 -35.10 2.54
C LEU A 150 16.50 -36.30 1.96
N ASP A 151 17.78 -36.14 1.70
CA ASP A 151 18.63 -37.27 1.22
C ASP A 151 18.68 -38.41 2.23
N ILE A 152 18.79 -38.08 3.51
CA ILE A 152 18.75 -39.09 4.60
C ILE A 152 17.39 -39.78 4.65
N LEU A 153 16.28 -39.04 4.61
CA LEU A 153 14.93 -39.61 4.65
C LEU A 153 14.66 -40.50 3.42
N ASN A 154 15.08 -40.05 2.23
CA ASN A 154 14.97 -40.85 1.00
C ASN A 154 15.79 -42.13 1.07
N GLY A 155 16.98 -42.09 1.67
CA GLY A 155 17.78 -43.27 1.97
C GLY A 155 17.09 -44.25 2.93
N GLN A 156 16.46 -43.74 3.98
CA GLN A 156 15.63 -44.55 4.90
C GLN A 156 14.41 -45.15 4.21
N MET A 157 13.68 -44.33 3.41
CA MET A 157 12.53 -44.80 2.64
C MET A 157 12.92 -45.93 1.66
N SER A 158 14.07 -45.79 1.01
CA SER A 158 14.58 -46.83 0.09
C SER A 158 14.84 -48.16 0.82
N LYS A 159 15.48 -48.11 2.00
CA LYS A 159 15.68 -49.31 2.85
C LYS A 159 14.36 -49.93 3.30
N LEU A 160 13.41 -49.11 3.72
CA LEU A 160 12.07 -49.58 4.13
C LEU A 160 11.34 -50.24 2.97
N ARG A 161 11.38 -49.68 1.76
CA ARG A 161 10.78 -50.28 0.57
C ARG A 161 11.44 -51.61 0.20
N LEU A 162 12.75 -51.73 0.27
CA LEU A 162 13.44 -53.00 0.04
C LEU A 162 13.06 -54.05 1.09
N SER A 163 12.95 -53.66 2.37
CA SER A 163 12.56 -54.58 3.42
C SER A 163 11.08 -54.98 3.32
N SER A 164 10.18 -54.08 2.87
CA SER A 164 8.78 -54.34 2.70
C SER A 164 8.44 -55.19 1.48
N ALA A 165 9.33 -55.28 0.48
CA ALA A 165 9.11 -56.07 -0.76
C ALA A 165 8.85 -57.55 -0.54
N ARG A 166 9.26 -58.13 0.61
CA ARG A 166 8.98 -59.53 1.01
C ARG A 166 7.66 -59.76 1.67
N PHE A 167 6.91 -58.71 1.95
CA PHE A 167 5.62 -58.79 2.65
C PHE A 167 4.45 -58.36 1.74
N ARG A 168 3.25 -58.86 2.00
CA ARG A 168 2.03 -58.34 1.38
C ARG A 168 1.72 -56.94 1.90
N PRO A 169 1.30 -56.00 1.07
CA PRO A 169 0.86 -56.12 -0.34
C PRO A 169 1.99 -55.96 -1.39
N TYR A 170 3.26 -55.72 -0.98
CA TYR A 170 4.35 -55.37 -1.89
C TYR A 170 5.06 -56.59 -2.51
N SER A 171 4.89 -57.78 -1.95
CA SER A 171 5.45 -59.02 -2.50
C SER A 171 4.63 -59.53 -3.67
N THR A 172 5.33 -60.08 -4.66
CA THR A 172 4.73 -60.79 -5.81
C THR A 172 4.36 -62.24 -5.47
N ASP A 173 4.81 -62.80 -4.32
CA ASP A 173 4.46 -64.12 -3.84
C ASP A 173 3.07 -64.08 -3.16
N PRO A 174 2.06 -64.86 -3.66
CA PRO A 174 0.75 -64.94 -3.01
C PRO A 174 0.77 -65.44 -1.58
N ASN A 175 1.80 -66.24 -1.22
CA ASN A 175 1.97 -66.80 0.12
C ASN A 175 2.85 -65.93 1.03
N ALA A 176 3.26 -64.77 0.60
CA ALA A 176 4.08 -63.88 1.42
C ALA A 176 3.34 -63.52 2.73
N PRO A 177 4.06 -63.42 3.86
CA PRO A 177 3.46 -63.02 5.10
C PRO A 177 2.93 -61.57 5.04
N PRO A 178 1.95 -61.21 5.89
CA PRO A 178 1.52 -59.84 6.04
C PRO A 178 2.66 -58.99 6.58
N MET A 179 2.69 -57.71 6.20
CA MET A 179 3.64 -56.75 6.73
C MET A 179 3.33 -56.51 8.22
N SER A 180 4.37 -56.34 9.02
CA SER A 180 4.19 -55.93 10.42
C SER A 180 3.73 -54.51 10.54
N ASP A 181 2.92 -54.21 11.58
CA ASP A 181 2.41 -52.86 11.85
C ASP A 181 3.58 -51.84 11.96
N GLN A 182 4.67 -52.23 12.59
CA GLN A 182 5.87 -51.37 12.73
C GLN A 182 6.44 -50.93 11.39
N VAL A 183 6.57 -51.83 10.42
CA VAL A 183 7.08 -51.50 9.09
C VAL A 183 6.08 -50.62 8.33
N ALA A 184 4.81 -50.85 8.49
CA ALA A 184 3.75 -50.03 7.90
C ALA A 184 3.78 -48.62 8.47
N GLU A 185 3.86 -48.48 9.78
CA GLU A 185 3.95 -47.17 10.46
C GLU A 185 5.19 -46.42 10.06
N ASP A 186 6.36 -47.10 9.99
CA ASP A 186 7.62 -46.46 9.57
C ASP A 186 7.55 -45.97 8.12
N LEU A 187 6.92 -46.71 7.20
CA LEU A 187 6.71 -46.28 5.82
C LEU A 187 5.86 -44.99 5.75
N VAL A 188 4.77 -44.96 6.50
CA VAL A 188 3.86 -43.82 6.56
C VAL A 188 4.57 -42.61 7.18
N ARG A 189 5.26 -42.80 8.31
CA ARG A 189 5.96 -41.74 9.02
C ARG A 189 7.06 -41.12 8.15
N VAL A 190 7.96 -41.95 7.60
CA VAL A 190 9.05 -41.45 6.74
C VAL A 190 8.50 -40.78 5.48
N GLY A 191 7.38 -41.32 4.91
CA GLY A 191 6.70 -40.70 3.79
C GLY A 191 6.15 -39.32 4.11
N SER A 192 5.51 -39.19 5.28
CA SER A 192 5.01 -37.88 5.77
C SER A 192 6.15 -36.88 6.05
N ASP A 193 7.25 -37.37 6.63
CA ASP A 193 8.43 -36.52 6.90
C ASP A 193 9.04 -35.99 5.60
N ILE A 194 9.18 -36.87 4.60
CA ILE A 194 9.67 -36.46 3.25
C ILE A 194 8.76 -35.37 2.66
N HIS A 195 7.45 -35.59 2.66
CA HIS A 195 6.50 -34.62 2.12
C HIS A 195 6.61 -33.26 2.81
N THR A 196 6.66 -33.26 4.16
CA THR A 196 6.83 -32.02 4.95
C THR A 196 8.13 -31.30 4.61
N GLN A 197 9.23 -32.04 4.48
CA GLN A 197 10.52 -31.41 4.16
C GLN A 197 10.61 -30.92 2.71
N GLU A 198 9.95 -31.58 1.77
CA GLU A 198 9.82 -31.11 0.38
C GLU A 198 9.04 -29.79 0.30
N GLU A 199 7.96 -29.65 1.08
CA GLU A 199 7.22 -28.40 1.18
C GLU A 199 8.06 -27.30 1.79
N ASN A 200 8.74 -27.55 2.90
CA ASN A 200 9.67 -26.60 3.52
C ASN A 200 10.75 -26.16 2.54
N LEU A 201 11.32 -27.08 1.77
CA LEU A 201 12.34 -26.77 0.76
C LEU A 201 11.80 -25.87 -0.35
N ARG A 202 10.56 -26.12 -0.78
CA ARG A 202 9.86 -25.30 -1.80
C ARG A 202 9.62 -23.88 -1.27
N GLU A 203 9.15 -23.75 -0.03
CA GLU A 203 8.94 -22.46 0.61
C GLU A 203 10.25 -21.68 0.74
N LYS A 204 11.33 -22.32 1.21
CA LYS A 204 12.63 -21.66 1.34
C LYS A 204 13.22 -21.21 0.00
N ARG A 205 13.04 -21.98 -1.06
CA ARG A 205 13.44 -21.55 -2.41
C ARG A 205 12.61 -20.38 -2.92
N SER A 206 11.32 -20.36 -2.62
CA SER A 206 10.44 -19.22 -2.92
C SER A 206 10.86 -17.97 -2.14
N GLU A 207 11.14 -18.10 -0.86
CA GLU A 207 11.66 -17.02 0.00
C GLU A 207 12.97 -16.45 -0.56
N GLN A 208 13.91 -17.30 -0.95
CA GLN A 208 15.16 -16.91 -1.59
C GLN A 208 14.92 -16.09 -2.87
N ALA A 209 14.04 -16.57 -3.75
CA ALA A 209 13.76 -15.90 -5.01
C ALA A 209 13.09 -14.53 -4.81
N ILE A 210 12.12 -14.44 -3.88
CA ILE A 210 11.45 -13.19 -3.52
C ILE A 210 12.45 -12.21 -2.93
N MET A 211 13.27 -12.65 -2.00
CA MET A 211 14.30 -11.81 -1.36
C MET A 211 15.33 -11.29 -2.36
N SER A 212 15.83 -12.15 -3.26
CA SER A 212 16.76 -11.74 -4.32
C SER A 212 16.16 -10.65 -5.19
N LYS A 213 14.93 -10.86 -5.67
CA LYS A 213 14.21 -9.90 -6.51
C LYS A 213 13.95 -8.57 -5.78
N GLN A 214 13.65 -8.62 -4.49
CA GLN A 214 13.44 -7.41 -3.69
C GLN A 214 14.73 -6.59 -3.60
N PHE A 215 15.85 -7.21 -3.26
CA PHE A 215 17.14 -6.52 -3.19
C PHE A 215 17.60 -5.99 -4.55
N GLU A 216 17.37 -6.72 -5.63
CA GLU A 216 17.66 -6.24 -7.00
C GLU A 216 16.86 -4.99 -7.33
N SER A 217 15.56 -4.98 -6.97
CA SER A 217 14.69 -3.81 -7.14
C SER A 217 15.15 -2.63 -6.28
N ASP A 218 15.53 -2.88 -5.02
CA ASP A 218 16.01 -1.85 -4.10
C ASP A 218 17.33 -1.24 -4.59
N ILE A 219 18.26 -2.07 -5.09
CA ILE A 219 19.52 -1.61 -5.68
C ILE A 219 19.27 -0.75 -6.91
N ALA A 220 18.42 -1.21 -7.84
CA ALA A 220 18.08 -0.47 -9.03
C ALA A 220 17.46 0.90 -8.67
N ARG A 221 16.50 0.91 -7.75
CA ARG A 221 15.84 2.13 -7.31
C ARG A 221 16.78 3.08 -6.58
N PHE A 222 17.65 2.55 -5.72
CA PHE A 222 18.66 3.36 -5.04
C PHE A 222 19.63 4.03 -6.01
N LYS A 223 20.08 3.31 -7.06
CA LYS A 223 20.91 3.87 -8.13
C LYS A 223 20.21 5.03 -8.85
N GLU A 224 18.94 4.84 -9.25
CA GLU A 224 18.14 5.89 -9.87
C GLU A 224 18.06 7.15 -8.98
N LEU A 225 17.71 6.96 -7.70
CA LEU A 225 17.55 8.07 -6.75
C LEU A 225 18.85 8.83 -6.49
N LYS A 226 20.00 8.15 -6.56
CA LYS A 226 21.33 8.74 -6.38
C LYS A 226 21.98 9.20 -7.70
N GLY A 227 21.37 8.95 -8.86
CA GLY A 227 21.94 9.26 -10.16
C GLY A 227 23.21 8.46 -10.47
N ILE A 228 23.31 7.23 -9.99
CA ILE A 228 24.44 6.32 -10.21
C ILE A 228 24.12 5.39 -11.40
N HIS A 229 24.98 5.40 -12.39
CA HIS A 229 24.85 4.56 -13.61
C HIS A 229 25.78 3.38 -13.59
#